data_9ce16b3bcfbe1d584402bfd4809cb588
#
_entry.id   9ce16b3bcfbe1d584402bfd4809cb588
#
_cell.length_a   1.000
_cell.length_b   1.000
_cell.length_c   1.000
_cell.angle_alpha   90.00
_cell.angle_beta   90.00
_cell.angle_gamma   90.00
#
_symmetry.space_group_name_H-M   'P 1'
#
loop_
_entity.id
_entity.type
_entity.pdbx_description
1 polymer ?
#
loop_
_entity_poly.entity_id
_entity_poly.type
_entity_poly.pdbx_seq_one_letter_code
_entity_poly.pdbx_strand_id
1 'polypeptide(L)'
;MKLFVNGKEIEVPAAALDKRLIEFLREDLNLTGVKNACDIGACGACSILINNEPLKICIKRVKDFDGSQILTIEGMAAPDGTLHPLQQAFADCGAIQCGFCTPGMVMTAHAFLSKNPSPTREQIRKAINGNLCRCTGYQQIIDAVEKAAPHYQKQTEARKKVEPVVA
;
A
#
# COMPACT_ATOMS: atom_id res chain seq x y z
N MET A 1 11.19 -16.94 13.39
CA MET A 1 10.19 -16.50 12.42
C MET A 1 10.79 -15.40 11.56
N LYS A 2 10.50 -15.39 10.26
CA LYS A 2 11.07 -14.41 9.33
C LYS A 2 9.97 -13.65 8.58
N LEU A 3 10.17 -12.36 8.33
CA LEU A 3 9.37 -11.52 7.47
C LEU A 3 10.25 -10.87 6.40
N PHE A 4 9.70 -10.58 5.24
CA PHE A 4 10.38 -9.81 4.21
C PHE A 4 9.70 -8.42 4.11
N VAL A 5 10.31 -7.41 4.68
CA VAL A 5 9.74 -6.07 4.77
C VAL A 5 10.48 -5.11 3.84
N ASN A 6 9.78 -4.55 2.86
CA ASN A 6 10.35 -3.65 1.84
C ASN A 6 11.61 -4.24 1.17
N GLY A 7 11.55 -5.55 0.85
CA GLY A 7 12.65 -6.27 0.20
C GLY A 7 13.80 -6.71 1.13
N LYS A 8 13.70 -6.45 2.43
CA LYS A 8 14.70 -6.86 3.44
C LYS A 8 14.18 -8.02 4.28
N GLU A 9 15.01 -9.03 4.49
CA GLU A 9 14.71 -10.11 5.43
C GLU A 9 14.85 -9.59 6.87
N ILE A 10 13.81 -9.81 7.68
CA ILE A 10 13.77 -9.42 9.09
C ILE A 10 13.56 -10.66 9.95
N GLU A 11 14.50 -10.94 10.84
CA GLU A 11 14.31 -11.94 11.87
C GLU A 11 13.45 -11.38 13.00
N VAL A 12 12.30 -12.01 13.25
CA VAL A 12 11.36 -11.57 14.29
C VAL A 12 11.70 -12.24 15.60
N PRO A 13 12.05 -11.49 16.65
CA PRO A 13 12.32 -12.06 17.97
C PRO A 13 11.07 -12.68 18.57
N ALA A 14 11.23 -13.74 19.36
CA ALA A 14 10.12 -14.47 19.98
C ALA A 14 9.18 -13.54 20.80
N ALA A 15 9.75 -12.54 21.47
CA ALA A 15 9.00 -11.55 22.26
C ALA A 15 8.05 -10.66 21.42
N ALA A 16 8.29 -10.55 20.10
CA ALA A 16 7.47 -9.74 19.22
C ALA A 16 6.31 -10.50 18.55
N LEU A 17 6.25 -11.82 18.67
CA LEU A 17 5.29 -12.66 17.95
C LEU A 17 3.83 -12.31 18.27
N ASP A 18 3.53 -11.97 19.50
CA ASP A 18 2.18 -11.62 19.96
C ASP A 18 1.87 -10.13 19.87
N LYS A 19 2.84 -9.28 19.49
CA LYS A 19 2.58 -7.86 19.20
C LYS A 19 1.61 -7.72 18.03
N ARG A 20 0.89 -6.60 17.99
CA ARG A 20 0.15 -6.21 16.77
C ARG A 20 1.17 -5.90 15.67
N LEU A 21 0.88 -6.33 14.45
CA LEU A 21 1.79 -6.10 13.31
C LEU A 21 2.08 -4.61 13.10
N ILE A 22 1.08 -3.75 13.33
CA ILE A 22 1.24 -2.30 13.21
C ILE A 22 2.23 -1.73 14.24
N GLU A 23 2.22 -2.22 15.48
CA GLU A 23 3.17 -1.81 16.53
C GLU A 23 4.58 -2.27 16.16
N PHE A 24 4.74 -3.51 15.74
CA PHE A 24 6.03 -4.05 15.31
C PHE A 24 6.64 -3.23 14.16
N LEU A 25 5.84 -2.92 13.10
CA LEU A 25 6.34 -2.12 12.00
C LEU A 25 6.74 -0.70 12.43
N ARG A 26 5.94 -0.05 13.29
CA ARG A 26 6.15 1.34 13.67
C ARG A 26 7.21 1.53 14.75
N GLU A 27 7.24 0.64 15.75
CA GLU A 27 8.06 0.81 16.97
C GLU A 27 9.37 0.02 16.90
N ASP A 28 9.32 -1.23 16.41
CA ASP A 28 10.52 -2.05 16.34
C ASP A 28 11.30 -1.82 15.02
N LEU A 29 10.59 -1.55 13.89
CA LEU A 29 11.22 -1.29 12.59
C LEU A 29 11.27 0.19 12.18
N ASN A 30 10.70 1.08 12.99
CA ASN A 30 10.63 2.53 12.74
C ASN A 30 9.95 2.90 11.40
N LEU A 31 9.03 2.06 10.89
CA LEU A 31 8.24 2.31 9.69
C LEU A 31 6.96 3.09 10.05
N THR A 32 7.12 4.37 10.33
CA THR A 32 6.07 5.25 10.88
C THR A 32 5.07 5.76 9.83
N GLY A 33 5.31 5.52 8.54
CA GLY A 33 4.39 5.83 7.44
C GLY A 33 3.07 5.06 7.56
N VAL A 34 3.10 3.84 8.06
CA VAL A 34 1.87 3.11 8.40
C VAL A 34 1.15 3.81 9.56
N LYS A 35 -0.12 4.22 9.38
CA LYS A 35 -0.87 5.01 10.36
C LYS A 35 -1.84 4.15 11.18
N ASN A 36 -1.86 4.38 12.49
CA ASN A 36 -2.82 3.76 13.41
C ASN A 36 -3.91 4.76 13.80
N ALA A 37 -5.19 4.43 13.60
CA ALA A 37 -6.31 5.33 13.87
C ALA A 37 -7.48 4.68 14.63
N CYS A 38 -8.06 3.60 14.12
CA CYS A 38 -9.33 3.07 14.66
C CYS A 38 -9.18 1.83 15.54
N ASP A 39 -8.11 1.07 15.41
CA ASP A 39 -7.81 -0.20 16.12
C ASP A 39 -8.87 -1.32 16.00
N ILE A 40 -9.81 -1.18 15.06
CA ILE A 40 -10.91 -2.13 14.82
C ILE A 40 -10.98 -2.64 13.38
N GLY A 41 -9.97 -2.37 12.54
CA GLY A 41 -9.95 -2.81 11.15
C GLY A 41 -10.89 -2.06 10.20
N ALA A 42 -11.49 -0.93 10.61
CA ALA A 42 -12.51 -0.24 9.82
C ALA A 42 -11.94 0.81 8.85
N CYS A 43 -11.12 1.76 9.35
CA CYS A 43 -10.80 3.00 8.62
C CYS A 43 -9.79 2.88 7.48
N GLY A 44 -9.02 1.82 7.38
CA GLY A 44 -8.04 1.60 6.31
C GLY A 44 -6.74 2.43 6.39
N ALA A 45 -6.55 3.30 7.41
CA ALA A 45 -5.31 4.08 7.56
C ALA A 45 -4.07 3.19 7.73
N CYS A 46 -4.25 1.98 8.30
CA CYS A 46 -3.22 0.98 8.51
C CYS A 46 -3.06 -0.03 7.36
N SER A 47 -3.60 0.25 6.18
CA SER A 47 -3.47 -0.65 5.02
C SER A 47 -2.03 -0.68 4.52
N ILE A 48 -1.50 -1.88 4.35
CA ILE A 48 -0.24 -2.21 3.70
C ILE A 48 -0.46 -3.35 2.71
N LEU A 49 0.56 -3.74 1.93
CA LEU A 49 0.47 -4.95 1.15
C LEU A 49 1.15 -6.11 1.87
N ILE A 50 0.47 -7.24 1.91
CA ILE A 50 1.02 -8.53 2.33
C ILE A 50 0.83 -9.50 1.16
N ASN A 51 1.93 -10.00 0.62
CA ASN A 51 1.93 -10.86 -0.57
C ASN A 51 1.14 -10.23 -1.74
N ASN A 52 1.34 -8.91 -1.96
CA ASN A 52 0.68 -8.06 -2.96
C ASN A 52 -0.84 -7.82 -2.75
N GLU A 53 -1.41 -8.26 -1.62
CA GLU A 53 -2.81 -8.00 -1.26
C GLU A 53 -2.92 -6.90 -0.20
N PRO A 54 -3.87 -5.96 -0.34
CA PRO A 54 -4.05 -4.91 0.65
C PRO A 54 -4.71 -5.48 1.91
N LEU A 55 -4.09 -5.22 3.06
CA LEU A 55 -4.58 -5.70 4.35
C LEU A 55 -4.53 -4.59 5.41
N LYS A 56 -5.60 -4.47 6.19
CA LYS A 56 -5.67 -3.62 7.38
C LYS A 56 -5.06 -4.36 8.57
N ILE A 57 -3.97 -3.83 9.14
CA ILE A 57 -3.12 -4.60 10.07
C ILE A 57 -3.25 -4.21 11.54
N CYS A 58 -4.07 -3.23 11.90
CA CYS A 58 -4.17 -2.77 13.30
C CYS A 58 -4.67 -3.86 14.28
N ILE A 59 -5.40 -4.86 13.79
CA ILE A 59 -5.93 -5.99 14.58
C ILE A 59 -5.19 -7.32 14.31
N LYS A 60 -4.13 -7.30 13.49
CA LYS A 60 -3.38 -8.49 13.10
C LYS A 60 -2.13 -8.66 13.96
N ARG A 61 -1.74 -9.90 14.22
CA ARG A 61 -0.55 -10.22 15.00
C ARG A 61 0.61 -10.59 14.09
N VAL A 62 1.82 -10.33 14.57
CA VAL A 62 3.05 -10.61 13.82
C VAL A 62 3.16 -12.09 13.47
N LYS A 63 2.85 -12.98 14.40
CA LYS A 63 2.93 -14.45 14.23
C LYS A 63 2.08 -15.01 13.08
N ASP A 64 1.07 -14.26 12.63
CA ASP A 64 0.17 -14.72 11.56
C ASP A 64 0.80 -14.62 10.16
N PHE A 65 2.04 -14.07 10.03
CA PHE A 65 2.63 -13.68 8.75
C PHE A 65 4.03 -14.26 8.49
N ASP A 66 4.37 -15.41 9.07
CA ASP A 66 5.68 -16.04 8.82
C ASP A 66 5.94 -16.23 7.32
N GLY A 67 7.15 -15.87 6.87
CA GLY A 67 7.55 -15.92 5.47
C GLY A 67 6.89 -14.91 4.52
N SER A 68 6.01 -14.02 5.03
CA SER A 68 5.26 -13.10 4.18
C SER A 68 6.12 -11.96 3.64
N GLN A 69 5.79 -11.54 2.40
CA GLN A 69 6.30 -10.33 1.77
C GLN A 69 5.43 -9.14 2.17
N ILE A 70 6.02 -8.18 2.85
CA ILE A 70 5.34 -6.97 3.34
C ILE A 70 5.88 -5.76 2.59
N LEU A 71 4.99 -4.99 1.96
CA LEU A 71 5.32 -3.69 1.38
C LEU A 71 4.56 -2.60 2.14
N THR A 72 5.30 -1.63 2.67
CA THR A 72 4.76 -0.41 3.29
C THR A 72 4.98 0.78 2.38
N ILE A 73 4.43 1.94 2.74
CA ILE A 73 4.56 3.17 1.95
C ILE A 73 6.03 3.59 1.75
N GLU A 74 6.90 3.30 2.71
CA GLU A 74 8.32 3.59 2.65
C GLU A 74 9.03 2.76 1.57
N GLY A 75 8.55 1.56 1.28
CA GLY A 75 9.11 0.69 0.25
C GLY A 75 8.66 0.99 -1.18
N MET A 76 7.78 1.98 -1.37
CA MET A 76 7.30 2.34 -2.70
C MET A 76 8.23 3.29 -3.46
N ALA A 77 8.87 4.23 -2.77
CA ALA A 77 9.85 5.13 -3.38
C ALA A 77 11.13 4.37 -3.74
N ALA A 78 11.81 4.83 -4.78
CA ALA A 78 13.11 4.30 -5.14
C ALA A 78 14.18 4.63 -4.08
N PRO A 79 15.31 3.90 -4.03
CA PRO A 79 16.36 4.13 -3.04
C PRO A 79 16.98 5.53 -3.10
N ASP A 80 16.94 6.20 -4.25
CA ASP A 80 17.40 7.58 -4.47
C ASP A 80 16.39 8.64 -4.01
N GLY A 81 15.24 8.23 -3.46
CA GLY A 81 14.16 9.11 -3.03
C GLY A 81 13.17 9.48 -4.12
N THR A 82 13.34 9.01 -5.35
CA THR A 82 12.37 9.24 -6.44
C THR A 82 11.03 8.60 -6.07
N LEU A 83 9.97 9.42 -6.08
CA LEU A 83 8.63 8.95 -5.75
C LEU A 83 8.11 7.96 -6.80
N HIS A 84 7.40 6.94 -6.34
CA HIS A 84 6.63 6.10 -7.23
C HIS A 84 5.58 6.95 -7.98
N PRO A 85 5.28 6.70 -9.27
CA PRO A 85 4.32 7.49 -10.06
C PRO A 85 2.96 7.70 -9.40
N LEU A 86 2.47 6.75 -8.62
CA LEU A 86 1.25 6.91 -7.85
C LEU A 86 1.42 7.91 -6.69
N GLN A 87 2.54 7.89 -5.98
CA GLN A 87 2.84 8.87 -4.92
C GLN A 87 2.95 10.28 -5.53
N GLN A 88 3.63 10.40 -6.67
CA GLN A 88 3.74 11.67 -7.40
C GLN A 88 2.37 12.17 -7.85
N ALA A 89 1.51 11.30 -8.38
CA ALA A 89 0.16 11.69 -8.79
C ALA A 89 -0.69 12.22 -7.62
N PHE A 90 -0.55 11.64 -6.40
CA PHE A 90 -1.21 12.16 -5.21
C PHE A 90 -0.75 13.58 -4.84
N ALA A 91 0.54 13.86 -4.99
CA ALA A 91 1.07 15.22 -4.79
C ALA A 91 0.55 16.19 -5.86
N ASP A 92 0.65 15.82 -7.13
CA ASP A 92 0.29 16.65 -8.28
C ASP A 92 -1.21 17.01 -8.32
N CYS A 93 -2.09 16.09 -7.93
CA CYS A 93 -3.53 16.30 -7.95
C CYS A 93 -4.07 16.96 -6.67
N GLY A 94 -3.19 17.33 -5.72
CA GLY A 94 -3.64 17.89 -4.43
C GLY A 94 -4.46 16.89 -3.60
N ALA A 95 -4.21 15.59 -3.78
CA ALA A 95 -4.93 14.51 -3.09
C ALA A 95 -4.51 14.35 -1.62
N ILE A 96 -3.63 15.23 -1.14
CA ILE A 96 -3.08 15.23 0.22
C ILE A 96 -3.46 16.54 0.91
N GLN A 97 -4.16 16.44 2.05
CA GLN A 97 -4.40 17.58 2.93
C GLN A 97 -3.68 17.32 4.26
N CYS A 98 -4.31 16.70 5.26
CA CYS A 98 -3.61 16.37 6.50
C CYS A 98 -2.58 15.22 6.33
N GLY A 99 -2.68 14.41 5.28
CA GLY A 99 -1.75 13.33 4.96
C GLY A 99 -1.97 12.03 5.74
N PHE A 100 -2.85 12.01 6.74
CA PHE A 100 -2.98 10.85 7.63
C PHE A 100 -3.52 9.59 6.93
N CYS A 101 -4.51 9.72 6.05
CA CYS A 101 -5.06 8.60 5.29
C CYS A 101 -4.18 8.19 4.09
N THR A 102 -3.27 9.08 3.66
CA THR A 102 -2.54 8.96 2.39
C THR A 102 -1.76 7.65 2.25
N PRO A 103 -0.97 7.20 3.24
CA PRO A 103 -0.23 5.95 3.10
C PRO A 103 -1.14 4.74 2.82
N GLY A 104 -2.15 4.54 3.64
CA GLY A 104 -3.08 3.42 3.46
C GLY A 104 -3.88 3.52 2.16
N MET A 105 -4.24 4.73 1.73
CA MET A 105 -4.95 4.99 0.48
C MET A 105 -4.07 4.65 -0.73
N VAL A 106 -2.81 5.08 -0.73
CA VAL A 106 -1.84 4.78 -1.78
C VAL A 106 -1.58 3.27 -1.88
N MET A 107 -1.40 2.57 -0.75
CA MET A 107 -1.19 1.12 -0.75
C MET A 107 -2.39 0.37 -1.34
N THR A 108 -3.60 0.76 -0.96
CA THR A 108 -4.84 0.16 -1.51
C THR A 108 -4.97 0.43 -3.02
N ALA A 109 -4.72 1.67 -3.45
CA ALA A 109 -4.77 2.05 -4.85
C ALA A 109 -3.69 1.35 -5.68
N HIS A 110 -2.48 1.16 -5.12
CA HIS A 110 -1.39 0.43 -5.77
C HIS A 110 -1.77 -1.03 -6.05
N ALA A 111 -2.31 -1.75 -5.05
CA ALA A 111 -2.78 -3.12 -5.23
C ALA A 111 -3.89 -3.21 -6.29
N PHE A 112 -4.82 -2.27 -6.26
CA PHE A 112 -5.91 -2.21 -7.24
C PHE A 112 -5.41 -1.98 -8.66
N LEU A 113 -4.57 -0.97 -8.90
CA LEU A 113 -4.01 -0.65 -10.21
C LEU A 113 -3.10 -1.76 -10.75
N SER A 114 -2.39 -2.48 -9.89
CA SER A 114 -1.57 -3.63 -10.28
C SER A 114 -2.39 -4.74 -10.92
N LYS A 115 -3.66 -4.88 -10.53
CA LYS A 115 -4.60 -5.86 -11.07
C LYS A 115 -5.50 -5.29 -12.18
N ASN A 116 -5.80 -3.99 -12.12
CA ASN A 116 -6.69 -3.27 -13.04
C ASN A 116 -5.99 -2.02 -13.56
N PRO A 117 -5.12 -2.15 -14.56
CA PRO A 117 -4.30 -1.03 -15.05
C PRO A 117 -5.09 -0.01 -15.89
N SER A 118 -6.35 -0.30 -16.24
CA SER A 118 -7.23 0.58 -17.04
C SER A 118 -8.59 0.72 -16.36
N PRO A 119 -8.65 1.28 -15.13
CA PRO A 119 -9.89 1.34 -14.38
C PRO A 119 -10.79 2.48 -14.87
N THR A 120 -12.10 2.31 -14.69
CA THR A 120 -13.04 3.42 -14.70
C THR A 120 -13.03 4.16 -13.36
N ARG A 121 -13.47 5.43 -13.35
CA ARG A 121 -13.59 6.21 -12.10
C ARG A 121 -14.47 5.54 -11.04
N GLU A 122 -15.53 4.86 -11.48
CA GLU A 122 -16.41 4.11 -10.59
C GLU A 122 -15.70 2.91 -9.94
N GLN A 123 -14.85 2.21 -10.69
CA GLN A 123 -14.03 1.12 -10.16
C GLN A 123 -13.00 1.63 -9.16
N ILE A 124 -12.36 2.79 -9.43
CA ILE A 124 -11.46 3.44 -8.50
C ILE A 124 -12.19 3.78 -7.20
N ARG A 125 -13.37 4.42 -7.28
CA ARG A 125 -14.18 4.77 -6.11
C ARG A 125 -14.52 3.55 -5.25
N LYS A 126 -14.90 2.44 -5.87
CA LYS A 126 -15.17 1.18 -5.16
C LYS A 126 -13.93 0.60 -4.50
N ALA A 127 -12.78 0.62 -5.18
CA ALA A 127 -11.54 0.07 -4.67
C ALA A 127 -11.06 0.77 -3.38
N ILE A 128 -11.18 2.11 -3.32
CA ILE A 128 -10.73 2.91 -2.18
C ILE A 128 -11.79 3.09 -1.09
N ASN A 129 -13.00 2.58 -1.26
CA ASN A 129 -14.12 2.78 -0.32
C ASN A 129 -13.82 2.24 1.10
N GLY A 130 -12.89 1.31 1.23
CA GLY A 130 -12.43 0.79 2.52
C GLY A 130 -11.47 1.70 3.29
N ASN A 131 -11.06 2.84 2.70
CA ASN A 131 -10.10 3.78 3.27
C ASN A 131 -10.79 5.12 3.54
N LEU A 132 -10.89 5.48 4.84
CA LEU A 132 -11.57 6.71 5.26
C LEU A 132 -10.67 7.93 5.09
N CYS A 133 -11.18 8.96 4.40
CA CYS A 133 -10.60 10.29 4.37
C CYS A 133 -11.65 11.32 4.81
N ARG A 134 -11.30 12.18 5.79
CA ARG A 134 -12.20 13.22 6.30
C ARG A 134 -11.99 14.58 5.63
N CYS A 135 -10.90 14.75 4.90
CA CYS A 135 -10.44 16.07 4.43
C CYS A 135 -10.78 16.34 2.96
N THR A 136 -10.45 15.40 2.04
CA THR A 136 -10.38 15.65 0.59
C THR A 136 -11.73 15.54 -0.15
N GLY A 137 -12.74 14.89 0.44
CA GLY A 137 -13.97 14.54 -0.28
C GLY A 137 -13.75 13.51 -1.40
N TYR A 138 -12.58 12.86 -1.45
CA TYR A 138 -12.19 11.77 -2.37
C TYR A 138 -11.96 12.17 -3.84
N GLN A 139 -12.43 13.31 -4.31
CA GLN A 139 -12.36 13.67 -5.73
C GLN A 139 -10.91 13.70 -6.23
N GLN A 140 -10.03 14.44 -5.56
CA GLN A 140 -8.61 14.53 -5.92
C GLN A 140 -7.88 13.19 -5.78
N ILE A 141 -8.31 12.32 -4.84
CA ILE A 141 -7.76 10.97 -4.69
C ILE A 141 -8.10 10.13 -5.92
N ILE A 142 -9.34 10.18 -6.39
CA ILE A 142 -9.77 9.48 -7.61
C ILE A 142 -9.00 10.00 -8.81
N ASP A 143 -8.84 11.32 -8.94
CA ASP A 143 -8.07 11.95 -10.01
C ASP A 143 -6.60 11.50 -10.01
N ALA A 144 -5.98 11.39 -8.82
CA ALA A 144 -4.61 10.92 -8.67
C ALA A 144 -4.45 9.45 -9.08
N VAL A 145 -5.38 8.59 -8.69
CA VAL A 145 -5.35 7.17 -9.07
C VAL A 145 -5.54 7.00 -10.58
N GLU A 146 -6.47 7.74 -11.19
CA GLU A 146 -6.69 7.77 -12.63
C GLU A 146 -5.44 8.27 -13.38
N LYS A 147 -4.81 9.36 -12.91
CA LYS A 147 -3.56 9.92 -13.46
C LYS A 147 -2.42 8.92 -13.44
N ALA A 148 -2.33 8.07 -12.43
CA ALA A 148 -1.27 7.07 -12.29
C ALA A 148 -1.50 5.80 -13.12
N ALA A 149 -2.72 5.51 -13.57
CA ALA A 149 -3.09 4.27 -14.27
C ALA A 149 -2.22 3.96 -15.50
N PRO A 150 -1.84 4.93 -16.38
CA PRO A 150 -1.00 4.65 -17.54
C PRO A 150 0.37 4.04 -17.21
N HIS A 151 0.92 4.32 -16.02
CA HIS A 151 2.16 3.69 -15.57
C HIS A 151 2.01 2.18 -15.40
N TYR A 152 0.90 1.75 -14.83
CA TYR A 152 0.59 0.32 -14.62
C TYR A 152 0.27 -0.40 -15.93
N GLN A 153 -0.36 0.28 -16.89
CA GLN A 153 -0.60 -0.26 -18.25
C GLN A 153 0.73 -0.61 -18.91
N LYS A 154 1.70 0.33 -18.92
CA LYS A 154 3.03 0.10 -19.49
C LYS A 154 3.77 -1.06 -18.82
N GLN A 155 3.67 -1.20 -17.50
CA GLN A 155 4.28 -2.31 -16.78
C GLN A 155 3.65 -3.65 -17.17
N THR A 156 2.33 -3.70 -17.31
CA THR A 156 1.60 -4.91 -17.72
C THR A 156 1.97 -5.32 -19.13
N GLU A 157 2.07 -4.37 -20.06
CA GLU A 157 2.50 -4.62 -21.44
C GLU A 157 3.95 -5.11 -21.52
N ALA A 158 4.83 -4.53 -20.71
CA ALA A 158 6.23 -4.95 -20.62
C ALA A 158 6.36 -6.39 -20.12
N ARG A 159 5.60 -6.77 -19.08
CA ARG A 159 5.57 -8.15 -18.56
C ARG A 159 5.09 -9.16 -19.60
N LYS A 160 4.02 -8.85 -20.34
CA LYS A 160 3.50 -9.72 -21.41
C LYS A 160 4.49 -9.94 -22.55
N LYS A 161 5.39 -9.00 -22.81
CA LYS A 161 6.43 -9.13 -23.86
C LYS A 161 7.60 -10.01 -23.43
N VAL A 162 7.80 -10.21 -22.13
CA VAL A 162 8.93 -11.00 -21.57
C VAL A 162 8.53 -12.44 -21.29
N GLU A 163 7.25 -12.74 -21.07
CA GLU A 163 6.78 -14.12 -20.98
C GLU A 163 6.80 -14.76 -22.36
N PRO A 164 7.62 -15.81 -22.61
CA PRO A 164 7.55 -16.55 -23.87
C PRO A 164 6.17 -17.20 -23.97
N VAL A 165 5.53 -17.04 -25.12
CA VAL A 165 4.34 -17.80 -25.48
C VAL A 165 4.75 -19.27 -25.49
N VAL A 166 4.48 -19.98 -24.39
CA VAL A 166 4.59 -21.44 -24.36
C VAL A 166 3.38 -21.97 -25.14
N ALA A 167 3.64 -22.40 -26.35
CA ALA A 167 2.68 -23.10 -27.20
C ALA A 167 2.47 -24.54 -26.72
#